data_9a1ff7cdca84455d3ecf5f244aedc70b
#
_entry.id   9a1ff7cdca84455d3ecf5f244aedc70b
#
_cell.length_a   1.000
_cell.length_b   1.000
_cell.length_c   1.000
_cell.angle_alpha   90.00
_cell.angle_beta   90.00
_cell.angle_gamma   90.00
#
_symmetry.space_group_name_H-M   'P 1'
#
loop_
_entity.id
_entity.type
_entity.pdbx_description
1 polymer ?
#
loop_
_entity_poly.entity_id
_entity_poly.type
_entity_poly.pdbx_seq_one_letter_code
_entity_poly.pdbx_strand_id
1 'polypeptide(L)'
;MNPDGRVDAVGQTIDALNGPTWQSMKGDPLDELRLSIVEVLESPQINSIDFSIKGKRYQPGDFKPVKEFIRDRKIQLDWNPGAGDSAAYFHLRDKLETGFFKPTTSLQKSVVVHEAVHAICDKRDSAMPVEDGKAVGHIAQCVYYRRLTGRHIREVTYAPTADVLTTAGNIGIDILAGRAIKSDDITELYNRINRLPTTTAGAWFFYNGIP
;
A
#
# COMPACT_ATOMS: atom_id res chain seq x y z
N MET A 1 -34.77 -28.61 33.24
CA MET A 1 -34.97 -27.16 33.09
C MET A 1 -33.67 -26.49 33.49
N ASN A 2 -32.91 -26.00 32.55
CA ASN A 2 -31.65 -25.27 32.78
C ASN A 2 -32.03 -23.80 32.86
N PRO A 3 -31.77 -23.10 33.99
CA PRO A 3 -32.31 -21.76 34.20
C PRO A 3 -31.57 -20.62 33.50
N ASP A 4 -30.50 -20.90 32.78
CA ASP A 4 -29.71 -19.84 32.15
C ASP A 4 -29.74 -19.96 30.63
N GLY A 5 -30.82 -19.42 30.03
CA GLY A 5 -30.90 -19.20 28.59
C GLY A 5 -29.91 -18.15 28.07
N ARG A 6 -28.61 -18.38 28.26
CA ARG A 6 -27.56 -17.69 27.53
C ARG A 6 -27.26 -18.48 26.27
N VAL A 7 -27.86 -18.05 25.19
CA VAL A 7 -27.42 -18.41 23.84
C VAL A 7 -26.05 -17.73 23.67
N ASP A 8 -25.02 -18.53 23.48
CA ASP A 8 -23.67 -18.02 23.15
C ASP A 8 -23.70 -17.32 21.78
N ALA A 9 -24.08 -16.06 21.81
CA ALA A 9 -24.02 -15.19 20.62
C ALA A 9 -22.58 -14.98 20.11
N VAL A 10 -21.58 -15.48 20.83
CA VAL A 10 -20.16 -15.39 20.48
C VAL A 10 -19.72 -16.49 19.51
N GLY A 11 -20.38 -17.67 19.53
CA GLY A 11 -20.00 -18.80 18.67
C GLY A 11 -20.43 -18.65 17.20
N GLN A 12 -21.47 -17.87 16.91
CA GLN A 12 -21.95 -17.69 15.52
C GLN A 12 -21.30 -16.53 14.78
N THR A 13 -20.59 -15.62 15.48
CA THR A 13 -19.96 -14.46 14.86
C THR A 13 -18.52 -14.76 14.42
N ILE A 14 -17.87 -15.79 14.96
CA ILE A 14 -16.50 -16.14 14.61
C ILE A 14 -16.42 -16.89 13.28
N ASP A 15 -17.41 -17.74 12.96
CA ASP A 15 -17.42 -18.48 11.69
C ASP A 15 -17.75 -17.61 10.47
N ALA A 16 -18.38 -16.45 10.67
CA ALA A 16 -18.64 -15.48 9.59
C ALA A 16 -17.44 -14.57 9.28
N LEU A 17 -16.46 -14.51 10.20
CA LEU A 17 -15.19 -13.77 10.02
C LEU A 17 -14.07 -14.67 9.48
N ASN A 18 -14.23 -15.97 9.52
CA ASN A 18 -13.33 -16.91 8.88
C ASN A 18 -13.72 -16.97 7.40
N GLY A 19 -13.03 -16.15 6.58
CA GLY A 19 -12.98 -16.39 5.14
C GLY A 19 -12.64 -17.87 4.85
N PRO A 20 -12.62 -18.33 3.59
CA PRO A 20 -12.48 -19.74 3.25
C PRO A 20 -11.38 -20.40 4.06
N THR A 21 -11.74 -21.45 4.80
CA THR A 21 -10.77 -22.18 5.62
C THR A 21 -9.66 -22.71 4.73
N TRP A 22 -8.41 -22.52 5.13
CA TRP A 22 -7.18 -22.91 4.42
C TRP A 22 -7.20 -24.32 3.82
N GLN A 23 -8.06 -25.20 4.34
CA GLN A 23 -8.17 -26.60 3.95
C GLN A 23 -8.92 -26.87 2.63
N SER A 24 -9.59 -25.86 2.05
CA SER A 24 -10.38 -26.03 0.82
C SER A 24 -9.65 -25.56 -0.46
N MET A 25 -8.50 -24.91 -0.35
CA MET A 25 -7.76 -24.39 -1.49
C MET A 25 -6.79 -25.46 -2.05
N LYS A 26 -6.98 -25.87 -3.31
CA LYS A 26 -6.00 -26.66 -4.05
C LYS A 26 -4.87 -25.70 -4.49
N GLY A 27 -3.71 -25.73 -3.80
CA GLY A 27 -2.53 -24.90 -4.11
C GLY A 27 -2.08 -24.07 -2.90
N ASP A 28 -1.00 -23.29 -3.07
CA ASP A 28 -0.55 -22.32 -2.08
C ASP A 28 -1.59 -21.19 -2.00
N PRO A 29 -2.26 -20.99 -0.84
CA PRO A 29 -3.29 -19.94 -0.71
C PRO A 29 -2.76 -18.55 -1.06
N LEU A 30 -1.47 -18.30 -0.86
CA LEU A 30 -0.82 -17.03 -1.21
C LEU A 30 -0.61 -16.85 -2.74
N ASP A 31 -0.80 -17.90 -3.55
CA ASP A 31 -0.67 -17.75 -5.01
C ASP A 31 -1.81 -16.91 -5.60
N GLU A 32 -3.03 -17.00 -5.07
CA GLU A 32 -4.13 -16.13 -5.50
C GLU A 32 -3.85 -14.66 -5.12
N LEU A 33 -3.37 -14.43 -3.89
CA LEU A 33 -2.92 -13.10 -3.47
C LEU A 33 -1.81 -12.58 -4.37
N ARG A 34 -0.82 -13.41 -4.67
CA ARG A 34 0.31 -13.10 -5.56
C ARG A 34 -0.15 -12.66 -6.94
N LEU A 35 -1.01 -13.45 -7.57
CA LEU A 35 -1.55 -13.14 -8.89
C LEU A 35 -2.33 -11.82 -8.88
N SER A 36 -3.17 -11.61 -7.87
CA SER A 36 -3.97 -10.39 -7.77
C SER A 36 -3.14 -9.13 -7.51
N ILE A 37 -2.04 -9.22 -6.76
CA ILE A 37 -1.09 -8.11 -6.60
C ILE A 37 -0.38 -7.83 -7.93
N VAL A 38 0.07 -8.86 -8.64
CA VAL A 38 0.67 -8.74 -9.97
C VAL A 38 -0.28 -8.07 -10.95
N GLU A 39 -1.58 -8.43 -10.96
CA GLU A 39 -2.60 -7.79 -11.79
C GLU A 39 -2.74 -6.28 -11.49
N VAL A 40 -2.69 -5.89 -10.22
CA VAL A 40 -2.69 -4.47 -9.84
C VAL A 40 -1.49 -3.74 -10.43
N LEU A 41 -0.30 -4.32 -10.34
CA LEU A 41 0.95 -3.72 -10.84
C LEU A 41 1.08 -3.77 -12.38
N GLU A 42 0.25 -4.57 -13.06
CA GLU A 42 0.12 -4.63 -14.53
C GLU A 42 -0.99 -3.71 -15.05
N SER A 43 -1.80 -3.14 -14.17
CA SER A 43 -2.94 -2.35 -14.57
C SER A 43 -2.53 -1.08 -15.32
N PRO A 44 -3.34 -0.62 -16.30
CA PRO A 44 -3.02 0.59 -17.09
C PRO A 44 -2.83 1.86 -16.24
N GLN A 45 -3.38 1.88 -15.03
CA GLN A 45 -3.28 3.01 -14.10
C GLN A 45 -1.84 3.25 -13.64
N ILE A 46 -1.00 2.22 -13.59
CA ILE A 46 0.43 2.33 -13.29
C ILE A 46 1.13 3.27 -14.28
N ASN A 47 0.70 3.31 -15.54
CA ASN A 47 1.28 4.19 -16.56
C ASN A 47 1.10 5.70 -16.25
N SER A 48 0.27 6.04 -15.29
CA SER A 48 0.07 7.42 -14.86
C SER A 48 0.99 7.87 -13.72
N ILE A 49 1.78 6.94 -13.17
CA ILE A 49 2.74 7.23 -12.10
C ILE A 49 4.05 7.66 -12.75
N ASP A 50 4.24 8.98 -12.88
CA ASP A 50 5.49 9.57 -13.37
C ASP A 50 5.70 10.91 -12.66
N PHE A 51 6.56 10.92 -11.65
CA PHE A 51 6.87 12.11 -10.88
C PHE A 51 8.27 12.03 -10.27
N SER A 52 8.79 13.18 -9.82
CA SER A 52 10.08 13.27 -9.15
C SER A 52 9.98 13.99 -7.82
N ILE A 53 10.66 13.46 -6.79
CA ILE A 53 10.83 14.09 -5.48
C ILE A 53 12.30 14.09 -5.14
N LYS A 54 12.87 15.23 -4.77
CA LYS A 54 14.28 15.40 -4.40
C LYS A 54 15.23 14.78 -5.46
N GLY A 55 14.91 14.94 -6.74
CA GLY A 55 15.73 14.45 -7.85
C GLY A 55 15.58 12.94 -8.14
N LYS A 56 14.82 12.20 -7.35
CA LYS A 56 14.52 10.78 -7.61
C LYS A 56 13.22 10.69 -8.39
N ARG A 57 13.27 10.07 -9.58
CA ARG A 57 12.08 9.82 -10.43
C ARG A 57 11.46 8.48 -10.10
N TYR A 58 10.14 8.46 -10.07
CA TYR A 58 9.29 7.28 -9.95
C TYR A 58 8.41 7.19 -11.18
N GLN A 59 8.52 6.11 -11.93
CA GLN A 59 7.92 5.96 -13.26
C GLN A 59 7.38 4.53 -13.47
N PRO A 60 6.53 4.29 -14.47
CA PRO A 60 5.90 2.98 -14.70
C PRO A 60 6.90 1.83 -14.80
N GLY A 61 8.06 2.07 -15.41
CA GLY A 61 9.11 1.07 -15.57
C GLY A 61 9.70 0.54 -14.26
N ASP A 62 9.59 1.30 -13.17
CA ASP A 62 10.10 0.90 -11.86
C ASP A 62 9.27 -0.21 -11.21
N PHE A 63 7.99 -0.31 -11.57
CA PHE A 63 7.09 -1.36 -11.05
C PHE A 63 7.34 -2.73 -11.68
N LYS A 64 7.93 -2.78 -12.88
CA LYS A 64 8.18 -4.04 -13.59
C LYS A 64 9.06 -5.01 -12.78
N PRO A 65 10.24 -4.61 -12.26
CA PRO A 65 11.05 -5.51 -11.45
C PRO A 65 10.35 -5.96 -10.16
N VAL A 66 9.62 -5.06 -9.48
CA VAL A 66 8.88 -5.41 -8.25
C VAL A 66 7.85 -6.50 -8.55
N LYS A 67 7.10 -6.36 -9.64
CA LYS A 67 6.16 -7.36 -10.10
C LYS A 67 6.84 -8.72 -10.36
N GLU A 68 7.99 -8.71 -11.01
CA GLU A 68 8.79 -9.92 -11.25
C GLU A 68 9.26 -10.54 -9.94
N PHE A 69 9.76 -9.76 -8.97
CA PHE A 69 10.18 -10.25 -7.66
C PHE A 69 9.02 -10.86 -6.86
N ILE A 70 7.81 -10.29 -6.95
CA ILE A 70 6.62 -10.88 -6.35
C ILE A 70 6.28 -12.21 -7.04
N ARG A 71 6.29 -12.25 -8.38
CA ARG A 71 5.99 -13.45 -9.16
C ARG A 71 6.98 -14.58 -8.87
N ASP A 72 8.26 -14.25 -8.79
CA ASP A 72 9.37 -15.18 -8.58
C ASP A 72 9.59 -15.51 -7.10
N ARG A 73 8.70 -15.06 -6.19
CA ARG A 73 8.73 -15.31 -4.75
C ARG A 73 9.98 -14.76 -4.05
N LYS A 74 10.70 -13.81 -4.66
CA LYS A 74 11.77 -13.05 -4.02
C LYS A 74 11.20 -12.09 -2.98
N ILE A 75 10.07 -11.43 -3.27
CA ILE A 75 9.25 -10.79 -2.25
C ILE A 75 8.27 -11.84 -1.73
N GLN A 76 8.40 -12.15 -0.45
CA GLN A 76 7.49 -13.03 0.27
C GLN A 76 6.15 -12.33 0.49
N LEU A 77 5.06 -13.08 0.41
CA LEU A 77 3.74 -12.57 0.76
C LEU A 77 3.28 -13.15 2.09
N ASP A 78 2.54 -12.34 2.83
CA ASP A 78 1.88 -12.74 4.06
C ASP A 78 0.48 -12.13 4.13
N TRP A 79 -0.45 -12.84 4.76
CA TRP A 79 -1.81 -12.37 4.95
C TRP A 79 -2.14 -12.29 6.43
N ASN A 80 -2.44 -11.09 6.89
CA ASN A 80 -2.80 -10.78 8.26
C ASN A 80 -4.22 -10.16 8.29
N PRO A 81 -5.29 -10.94 8.43
CA PRO A 81 -6.67 -10.43 8.38
C PRO A 81 -6.96 -9.35 9.44
N GLY A 82 -6.19 -9.32 10.52
CA GLY A 82 -6.30 -8.28 11.56
C GLY A 82 -5.87 -6.88 11.10
N ALA A 83 -5.14 -6.76 9.98
CA ALA A 83 -4.72 -5.49 9.42
C ALA A 83 -5.79 -4.81 8.54
N GLY A 84 -6.93 -5.45 8.26
CA GLY A 84 -8.05 -4.89 7.50
C GLY A 84 -7.68 -4.48 6.07
N ASP A 85 -7.92 -3.23 5.68
CA ASP A 85 -7.59 -2.70 4.36
C ASP A 85 -6.13 -2.21 4.23
N SER A 86 -5.27 -2.49 5.22
CA SER A 86 -3.87 -2.07 5.24
C SER A 86 -2.96 -3.07 4.56
N ALA A 87 -1.77 -2.59 4.19
CA ALA A 87 -0.63 -3.42 3.85
C ALA A 87 0.66 -2.80 4.39
N ALA A 88 1.74 -3.56 4.45
CA ALA A 88 3.06 -3.08 4.84
C ALA A 88 4.16 -3.86 4.11
N TYR A 89 5.14 -3.15 3.57
CA TYR A 89 6.36 -3.74 3.05
C TYR A 89 7.48 -3.70 4.09
N PHE A 90 8.01 -4.88 4.42
CA PHE A 90 9.10 -5.05 5.39
C PHE A 90 10.42 -5.26 4.63
N HIS A 91 11.14 -4.18 4.38
CA HIS A 91 12.35 -4.16 3.56
C HIS A 91 13.47 -5.08 4.07
N LEU A 92 13.65 -5.24 5.39
CA LEU A 92 14.67 -6.15 5.95
C LEU A 92 14.35 -7.65 5.75
N ARG A 93 13.18 -7.98 5.25
CA ARG A 93 12.69 -9.36 5.07
C ARG A 93 12.19 -9.63 3.67
N ASP A 94 12.23 -8.63 2.78
CA ASP A 94 11.61 -8.69 1.45
C ASP A 94 10.19 -9.26 1.51
N LYS A 95 9.38 -8.72 2.46
CA LYS A 95 8.05 -9.26 2.74
C LYS A 95 6.98 -8.17 2.56
N LEU A 96 5.94 -8.49 1.81
CA LEU A 96 4.71 -7.72 1.72
C LEU A 96 3.59 -8.43 2.49
N GLU A 97 3.15 -7.82 3.57
CA GLU A 97 2.01 -8.27 4.36
C GLU A 97 0.76 -7.47 3.97
N THR A 98 -0.39 -8.13 3.86
CA THR A 98 -1.67 -7.50 3.54
C THR A 98 -2.74 -7.92 4.53
N GLY A 99 -3.65 -7.00 4.87
CA GLY A 99 -4.83 -7.31 5.67
C GLY A 99 -5.96 -7.94 4.84
N PHE A 100 -5.88 -7.88 3.52
CA PHE A 100 -6.83 -8.44 2.59
C PHE A 100 -6.21 -9.61 1.82
N PHE A 101 -7.00 -10.65 1.58
CA PHE A 101 -6.57 -11.82 0.81
C PHE A 101 -6.53 -11.54 -0.69
N LYS A 102 -7.36 -10.62 -1.17
CA LYS A 102 -7.42 -10.16 -2.55
C LYS A 102 -7.77 -8.68 -2.59
N PRO A 103 -7.01 -7.82 -3.29
CA PRO A 103 -7.34 -6.40 -3.40
C PRO A 103 -8.55 -6.19 -4.32
N THR A 104 -9.75 -6.21 -3.74
CA THR A 104 -11.03 -6.07 -4.46
C THR A 104 -11.46 -4.61 -4.60
N THR A 105 -11.19 -3.78 -3.59
CA THR A 105 -11.57 -2.38 -3.59
C THR A 105 -10.50 -1.50 -4.25
N SER A 106 -10.90 -0.34 -4.74
CA SER A 106 -9.96 0.64 -5.30
C SER A 106 -8.95 1.14 -4.26
N LEU A 107 -9.36 1.20 -2.99
CA LEU A 107 -8.47 1.57 -1.89
C LEU A 107 -7.41 0.49 -1.67
N GLN A 108 -7.79 -0.79 -1.53
CA GLN A 108 -6.85 -1.90 -1.38
C GLN A 108 -5.86 -1.96 -2.55
N LYS A 109 -6.32 -1.81 -3.80
CA LYS A 109 -5.45 -1.75 -4.97
C LYS A 109 -4.45 -0.59 -4.88
N SER A 110 -4.88 0.57 -4.42
CA SER A 110 -4.00 1.73 -4.26
C SER A 110 -2.99 1.55 -3.12
N VAL A 111 -3.36 0.82 -2.06
CA VAL A 111 -2.44 0.46 -0.97
C VAL A 111 -1.35 -0.49 -1.48
N VAL A 112 -1.67 -1.47 -2.33
CA VAL A 112 -0.67 -2.31 -3.00
C VAL A 112 0.37 -1.46 -3.75
N VAL A 113 -0.08 -0.42 -4.45
CA VAL A 113 0.83 0.49 -5.17
C VAL A 113 1.72 1.28 -4.21
N HIS A 114 1.18 1.72 -3.06
CA HIS A 114 1.97 2.36 -2.01
C HIS A 114 3.14 1.47 -1.58
N GLU A 115 2.84 0.23 -1.22
CA GLU A 115 3.85 -0.72 -0.73
C GLU A 115 4.84 -1.15 -1.84
N ALA A 116 4.38 -1.23 -3.08
CA ALA A 116 5.26 -1.48 -4.21
C ALA A 116 6.31 -0.36 -4.40
N VAL A 117 5.98 0.90 -4.05
CA VAL A 117 6.96 1.99 -4.06
C VAL A 117 8.03 1.77 -3.00
N HIS A 118 7.69 1.26 -1.82
CA HIS A 118 8.70 0.89 -0.82
C HIS A 118 9.63 -0.22 -1.34
N ALA A 119 9.09 -1.22 -2.05
CA ALA A 119 9.91 -2.25 -2.72
C ALA A 119 10.78 -1.67 -3.86
N ILE A 120 10.31 -0.65 -4.60
CA ILE A 120 11.14 0.08 -5.57
C ILE A 120 12.30 0.77 -4.88
N CYS A 121 12.05 1.41 -3.73
CA CYS A 121 13.10 2.07 -2.95
C CYS A 121 14.13 1.06 -2.45
N ASP A 122 13.68 -0.08 -1.96
CA ASP A 122 14.53 -1.17 -1.49
C ASP A 122 15.40 -1.73 -2.62
N LYS A 123 14.79 -2.07 -3.76
CA LYS A 123 15.55 -2.49 -4.95
C LYS A 123 16.65 -1.52 -5.36
N ARG A 124 16.45 -0.23 -5.12
CA ARG A 124 17.46 0.80 -5.43
C ARG A 124 18.58 0.88 -4.40
N ASP A 125 18.50 0.08 -3.33
CA ASP A 125 19.46 0.02 -2.22
C ASP A 125 19.86 1.43 -1.73
N SER A 126 18.85 2.24 -1.44
CA SER A 126 19.08 3.64 -1.10
C SER A 126 18.47 4.01 0.24
N ALA A 127 19.33 4.28 1.22
CA ALA A 127 18.87 4.88 2.47
C ALA A 127 18.14 6.21 2.17
N MET A 128 17.01 6.42 2.85
CA MET A 128 16.23 7.65 2.75
C MET A 128 15.51 7.97 4.06
N PRO A 129 15.21 9.25 4.34
CA PRO A 129 14.35 9.63 5.44
C PRO A 129 12.98 8.91 5.34
N VAL A 130 12.44 8.52 6.50
CA VAL A 130 11.15 7.80 6.55
C VAL A 130 10.02 8.62 5.92
N GLU A 131 10.04 9.95 6.13
CA GLU A 131 9.08 10.86 5.53
C GLU A 131 9.16 10.88 4.00
N ASP A 132 10.36 10.77 3.41
CA ASP A 132 10.54 10.69 1.95
C ASP A 132 9.90 9.40 1.41
N GLY A 133 10.19 8.27 2.02
CA GLY A 133 9.61 6.97 1.65
C GLY A 133 8.09 6.97 1.74
N LYS A 134 7.54 7.49 2.83
CA LYS A 134 6.08 7.60 3.01
C LYS A 134 5.45 8.59 2.02
N ALA A 135 6.10 9.72 1.75
CA ALA A 135 5.56 10.72 0.83
C ALA A 135 5.43 10.15 -0.60
N VAL A 136 6.48 9.49 -1.10
CA VAL A 136 6.44 8.89 -2.45
C VAL A 136 5.40 7.78 -2.54
N GLY A 137 5.27 6.94 -1.51
CA GLY A 137 4.24 5.92 -1.42
C GLY A 137 2.82 6.52 -1.48
N HIS A 138 2.53 7.52 -0.65
CA HIS A 138 1.21 8.18 -0.62
C HIS A 138 0.89 8.91 -1.92
N ILE A 139 1.85 9.57 -2.55
CA ILE A 139 1.62 10.23 -3.85
C ILE A 139 1.29 9.20 -4.92
N ALA A 140 2.07 8.12 -5.05
CA ALA A 140 1.80 7.06 -6.01
C ALA A 140 0.43 6.40 -5.78
N GLN A 141 0.08 6.13 -4.51
CA GLN A 141 -1.24 5.66 -4.09
C GLN A 141 -2.36 6.56 -4.60
N CYS A 142 -2.22 7.88 -4.40
CA CYS A 142 -3.24 8.87 -4.76
C CYS A 142 -3.37 9.03 -6.28
N VAL A 143 -2.24 9.05 -7.02
CA VAL A 143 -2.22 9.07 -8.49
C VAL A 143 -2.96 7.85 -9.05
N TYR A 144 -2.60 6.65 -8.57
CA TYR A 144 -3.24 5.41 -8.97
C TYR A 144 -4.74 5.41 -8.68
N TYR A 145 -5.13 5.74 -7.42
CA TYR A 145 -6.53 5.79 -7.00
C TYR A 145 -7.35 6.75 -7.85
N ARG A 146 -6.83 7.96 -8.07
CA ARG A 146 -7.48 8.97 -8.91
C ARG A 146 -7.64 8.49 -10.34
N ARG A 147 -6.63 7.86 -10.92
CA ARG A 147 -6.70 7.32 -12.27
C ARG A 147 -7.69 6.18 -12.40
N LEU A 148 -7.81 5.35 -11.36
CA LEU A 148 -8.73 4.21 -11.32
C LEU A 148 -10.19 4.64 -11.18
N THR A 149 -10.47 5.65 -10.35
CA THR A 149 -11.83 5.98 -9.91
C THR A 149 -12.37 7.32 -10.44
N GLY A 150 -11.50 8.21 -10.88
CA GLY A 150 -11.83 9.60 -11.17
C GLY A 150 -12.06 10.47 -9.92
N ARG A 151 -12.00 9.89 -8.70
CA ARG A 151 -12.33 10.54 -7.43
C ARG A 151 -11.08 10.91 -6.64
N HIS A 152 -11.24 11.83 -5.68
CA HIS A 152 -10.21 12.13 -4.71
C HIS A 152 -10.21 11.07 -3.59
N ILE A 153 -9.03 10.58 -3.19
CA ILE A 153 -8.93 9.50 -2.20
C ILE A 153 -9.50 9.89 -0.82
N ARG A 154 -9.53 11.18 -0.47
CA ARG A 154 -10.11 11.69 0.77
C ARG A 154 -11.57 11.27 0.98
N GLU A 155 -12.28 10.93 -0.09
CA GLU A 155 -13.70 10.53 -0.05
C GLU A 155 -13.89 9.14 0.61
N VAL A 156 -12.81 8.37 0.73
CA VAL A 156 -12.85 6.99 1.25
C VAL A 156 -11.86 6.75 2.39
N THR A 157 -11.20 7.80 2.90
CA THR A 157 -10.19 7.67 3.95
C THR A 157 -10.66 8.31 5.24
N TYR A 158 -10.23 7.72 6.36
CA TYR A 158 -10.55 8.13 7.71
C TYR A 158 -9.29 8.52 8.48
N ALA A 159 -9.45 9.27 9.58
CA ALA A 159 -8.35 9.54 10.50
C ALA A 159 -7.64 8.22 10.91
N PRO A 160 -6.28 8.21 11.12
CA PRO A 160 -5.42 9.40 11.20
C PRO A 160 -4.76 9.82 9.86
N THR A 161 -4.90 9.06 8.78
CA THR A 161 -4.17 9.27 7.52
C THR A 161 -4.89 10.22 6.54
N ALA A 162 -6.13 10.62 6.85
CA ALA A 162 -6.96 11.42 5.94
C ALA A 162 -6.28 12.72 5.47
N ASP A 163 -5.60 13.43 6.37
CA ASP A 163 -4.92 14.70 6.04
C ASP A 163 -3.70 14.47 5.12
N VAL A 164 -2.93 13.42 5.39
CA VAL A 164 -1.79 13.02 4.54
C VAL A 164 -2.29 12.68 3.13
N LEU A 165 -3.32 11.84 3.03
CA LEU A 165 -3.89 11.43 1.75
C LEU A 165 -4.61 12.56 1.03
N THR A 166 -5.14 13.55 1.76
CA THR A 166 -5.70 14.77 1.14
C THR A 166 -4.60 15.57 0.46
N THR A 167 -3.48 15.82 1.14
CA THR A 167 -2.34 16.58 0.57
C THR A 167 -1.69 15.81 -0.57
N ALA A 168 -1.40 14.53 -0.39
CA ALA A 168 -0.85 13.67 -1.46
C ALA A 168 -1.81 13.56 -2.66
N GLY A 169 -3.13 13.57 -2.42
CA GLY A 169 -4.15 13.56 -3.46
C GLY A 169 -4.18 14.84 -4.30
N ASN A 170 -3.98 16.01 -3.68
CA ASN A 170 -3.85 17.28 -4.39
C ASN A 170 -2.59 17.28 -5.28
N ILE A 171 -1.45 16.80 -4.74
CA ILE A 171 -0.23 16.61 -5.54
C ILE A 171 -0.48 15.64 -6.70
N GLY A 172 -1.20 14.53 -6.46
CA GLY A 172 -1.56 13.56 -7.50
C GLY A 172 -2.42 14.17 -8.62
N ILE A 173 -3.31 15.12 -8.31
CA ILE A 173 -4.08 15.87 -9.32
C ILE A 173 -3.15 16.72 -10.18
N ASP A 174 -2.17 17.39 -9.57
CA ASP A 174 -1.21 18.21 -10.32
C ASP A 174 -0.34 17.35 -11.25
N ILE A 175 0.14 16.21 -10.78
CA ILE A 175 0.89 15.24 -11.59
C ILE A 175 0.05 14.79 -12.80
N LEU A 176 -1.19 14.37 -12.59
CA LEU A 176 -2.07 13.91 -13.65
C LEU A 176 -2.45 15.02 -14.65
N ALA A 177 -2.36 16.27 -14.25
CA ALA A 177 -2.54 17.44 -15.11
C ALA A 177 -1.24 17.92 -15.78
N GLY A 178 -0.12 17.21 -15.61
CA GLY A 178 1.19 17.57 -16.14
C GLY A 178 1.82 18.79 -15.47
N ARG A 179 1.35 19.18 -14.28
CA ARG A 179 1.89 20.31 -13.50
C ARG A 179 3.06 19.86 -12.63
N ALA A 180 4.01 20.76 -12.46
CA ALA A 180 5.13 20.52 -11.54
C ALA A 180 4.63 20.46 -10.08
N ILE A 181 5.24 19.57 -9.29
CA ILE A 181 5.00 19.49 -7.85
C ILE A 181 5.64 20.73 -7.19
N LYS A 182 4.87 21.46 -6.40
CA LYS A 182 5.36 22.64 -5.70
C LYS A 182 6.09 22.22 -4.42
N SER A 183 7.17 22.93 -4.09
CA SER A 183 7.95 22.68 -2.87
C SER A 183 7.11 22.82 -1.60
N ASP A 184 6.17 23.76 -1.57
CA ASP A 184 5.31 24.00 -0.42
C ASP A 184 4.35 22.84 -0.17
N ASP A 185 3.81 22.22 -1.24
CA ASP A 185 2.94 21.04 -1.15
C ASP A 185 3.72 19.84 -0.58
N ILE A 186 4.98 19.67 -0.99
CA ILE A 186 5.86 18.62 -0.44
C ILE A 186 6.19 18.90 1.03
N THR A 187 6.51 20.13 1.37
CA THR A 187 6.79 20.53 2.76
C THR A 187 5.57 20.27 3.65
N GLU A 188 4.37 20.64 3.19
CA GLU A 188 3.14 20.36 3.91
C GLU A 188 2.87 18.86 4.06
N LEU A 189 3.12 18.07 3.01
CA LEU A 189 2.99 16.62 3.07
C LEU A 189 3.92 16.01 4.13
N TYR A 190 5.19 16.43 4.17
CA TYR A 190 6.14 15.99 5.21
C TYR A 190 5.68 16.36 6.62
N ASN A 191 5.21 17.59 6.81
CA ASN A 191 4.69 18.03 8.10
C ASN A 191 3.53 17.16 8.58
N ARG A 192 2.65 16.73 7.68
CA ARG A 192 1.53 15.83 8.00
C ARG A 192 1.99 14.41 8.30
N ILE A 193 2.91 13.88 7.50
CA ILE A 193 3.50 12.55 7.73
C ILE A 193 4.19 12.49 9.09
N ASN A 194 4.94 13.52 9.47
CA ASN A 194 5.66 13.56 10.76
C ASN A 194 4.73 13.65 11.99
N ARG A 195 3.45 13.99 11.79
CA ARG A 195 2.43 13.96 12.85
C ARG A 195 1.75 12.59 13.00
N LEU A 196 1.99 11.65 12.08
CA LEU A 196 1.42 10.31 12.20
C LEU A 196 2.08 9.57 13.36
N PRO A 197 1.30 8.84 14.20
CA PRO A 197 1.83 8.07 15.34
C PRO A 197 2.87 7.02 14.92
N THR A 198 2.79 6.56 13.68
CA THR A 198 3.68 5.54 13.10
C THR A 198 4.96 6.11 12.49
N THR A 199 5.18 7.43 12.58
CA THR A 199 6.34 8.08 12.00
C THR A 199 7.22 8.65 13.13
N THR A 200 8.47 8.19 13.18
CA THR A 200 9.50 8.82 14.03
C THR A 200 10.20 9.86 13.19
N ALA A 201 10.02 11.13 13.53
CA ALA A 201 10.66 12.23 12.81
C ALA A 201 12.19 12.07 12.81
N GLY A 202 12.83 12.26 11.66
CA GLY A 202 14.26 12.11 11.48
C GLY A 202 14.78 10.67 11.42
N ALA A 203 13.90 9.66 11.50
CA ALA A 203 14.29 8.27 11.26
C ALA A 203 14.59 8.01 9.78
N TRP A 204 15.35 6.97 9.51
CA TRP A 204 15.74 6.58 8.16
C TRP A 204 15.28 5.15 7.86
N PHE A 205 14.83 4.92 6.62
CA PHE A 205 14.78 3.59 6.04
C PHE A 205 16.17 3.23 5.51
N PHE A 206 16.69 2.10 5.97
CA PHE A 206 17.92 1.51 5.46
C PHE A 206 17.53 0.30 4.63
N TYR A 207 17.33 0.54 3.36
CA TYR A 207 17.00 -0.51 2.41
C TYR A 207 18.25 -1.35 2.14
N ASN A 208 18.09 -2.68 2.03
CA ASN A 208 19.17 -3.64 1.89
C ASN A 208 19.23 -4.29 0.50
N GLY A 209 18.36 -3.85 -0.40
CA GLY A 209 18.23 -4.42 -1.73
C GLY A 209 17.46 -5.74 -1.75
N ILE A 210 16.72 -5.98 -2.83
CA ILE A 210 16.02 -7.25 -3.07
C ILE A 210 16.99 -8.18 -3.81
N PRO A 211 17.27 -9.43 -3.33
CA PRO A 211 18.26 -10.33 -3.89
C PRO A 211 17.93 -10.85 -5.30
#